data_0fd1a8ee39716ac0528d3aa00e81e66e
#
_entry.id   0fd1a8ee39716ac0528d3aa00e81e66e
#
_cell.length_a   1.000
_cell.length_b   1.000
_cell.length_c   1.000
_cell.angle_alpha   90.00
_cell.angle_beta   90.00
_cell.angle_gamma   90.00
#
_symmetry.space_group_name_H-M   'P 1'
#
loop_
_entity.id
_entity.type
_entity.pdbx_description
1 polymer ?
#
loop_
_entity_poly.entity_id
_entity_poly.type
_entity_poly.pdbx_seq_one_letter_code
_entity_poly.pdbx_strand_id
1 'polypeptide(L)'
;MKTNKRLMAVTAIGLGLTNPAWATNGDYLIGIGPISRALGGTGVAAPQDAISAVFSNPAAMCLSPVCAEPQADFALTFFMPKPEGYISNSRGVYGGESHDSIYPIPALGLSFPIGDGATRWRAGFSIYGVSGLGVNYRQTSLNQPGFFNFGPGGTAPLASGEYTDLAIMKMAPSIAYAVSPELSLGASFHVDYATLDLGQGRKNDFGFGVQLGVVWKPVKDWSFGLTYISPQSTTFDNVAFFDANPTPDSLELEMPHQVAVGVAWTGFDDRLLIELDGRWLNWSDAAGYKDFDWDDEWVIALGVQYSLIPRKLWLRAGYNYGTNPVKNHSGWNGAFGPGMDVVNVQGKNIPRYYYESFRVIGFPAVVEHHLSLGVGWQINDCLTFNVAWVHAFSNSITESGTDPFGQPTTLSSTLSEDTVDLGLSWKY
;
A
#
# COMPACT_ATOMS: atom_id res chain seq x y z
N MET A 1 56.37 -27.18 3.14
CA MET A 1 55.07 -26.84 3.78
C MET A 1 54.18 -26.21 2.72
N LYS A 2 53.18 -26.94 2.22
CA LYS A 2 52.25 -26.46 1.17
C LYS A 2 50.97 -25.97 1.84
N THR A 3 50.70 -24.69 1.74
CA THR A 3 49.45 -24.05 2.18
C THR A 3 48.37 -24.21 1.09
N ASN A 4 47.37 -25.03 1.35
CA ASN A 4 46.20 -25.18 0.49
C ASN A 4 45.24 -23.98 0.74
N LYS A 5 45.10 -23.11 -0.25
CA LYS A 5 43.99 -22.16 -0.36
C LYS A 5 42.79 -22.89 -0.95
N ARG A 6 41.78 -23.16 -0.16
CA ARG A 6 40.45 -23.58 -0.65
C ARG A 6 39.69 -22.36 -1.11
N LEU A 7 39.55 -22.20 -2.40
CA LEU A 7 38.62 -21.28 -3.05
C LEU A 7 37.23 -21.88 -2.91
N MET A 8 36.32 -21.27 -2.14
CA MET A 8 34.90 -21.59 -2.18
C MET A 8 34.32 -20.92 -3.44
N ALA A 9 33.97 -21.72 -4.42
CA ALA A 9 33.17 -21.32 -5.55
C ALA A 9 31.71 -21.19 -5.07
N VAL A 10 31.19 -19.98 -5.04
CA VAL A 10 29.75 -19.71 -4.91
C VAL A 10 29.13 -20.00 -6.27
N THR A 11 28.45 -21.13 -6.37
CA THR A 11 27.66 -21.49 -7.55
C THR A 11 26.40 -20.62 -7.53
N ALA A 12 26.33 -19.62 -8.38
CA ALA A 12 25.10 -18.89 -8.67
C ALA A 12 24.12 -19.84 -9.36
N ILE A 13 23.08 -20.24 -8.64
CA ILE A 13 21.96 -20.96 -9.24
C ILE A 13 21.17 -19.90 -10.02
N GLY A 14 21.31 -19.94 -11.35
CA GLY A 14 20.48 -19.18 -12.28
C GLY A 14 19.07 -19.75 -12.28
N LEU A 15 18.19 -19.23 -11.43
CA LEU A 15 16.76 -19.39 -11.59
C LEU A 15 16.34 -18.50 -12.78
N GLY A 16 15.81 -19.13 -13.82
CA GLY A 16 15.24 -18.46 -14.96
C GLY A 16 14.11 -17.54 -14.48
N LEU A 17 14.36 -16.25 -14.55
CA LEU A 17 13.39 -15.19 -14.24
C LEU A 17 12.36 -15.14 -15.37
N THR A 18 11.25 -15.83 -15.18
CA THR A 18 10.00 -15.53 -15.88
C THR A 18 9.42 -14.27 -15.24
N ASN A 19 8.92 -13.38 -16.07
CA ASN A 19 8.39 -12.04 -15.81
C ASN A 19 7.92 -11.72 -14.39
N PRO A 20 8.45 -10.65 -13.78
CA PRO A 20 8.19 -10.26 -12.41
C PRO A 20 6.88 -9.48 -12.22
N ALA A 21 6.33 -9.58 -11.04
CA ALA A 21 5.08 -9.02 -10.56
C ALA A 21 5.18 -8.42 -9.12
N TRP A 22 4.22 -7.63 -8.52
CA TRP A 22 4.57 -6.50 -7.65
C TRP A 22 3.52 -6.02 -6.61
N ALA A 23 3.66 -5.06 -5.72
CA ALA A 23 3.45 -5.02 -4.29
C ALA A 23 2.51 -3.96 -3.63
N THR A 24 1.21 -4.20 -3.40
CA THR A 24 0.34 -3.46 -2.44
C THR A 24 -0.61 -4.40 -1.69
N ASN A 25 -1.18 -3.95 -0.53
CA ASN A 25 -2.27 -4.61 0.16
C ASN A 25 -3.56 -3.79 -0.10
N GLY A 26 -4.40 -4.25 -1.02
CA GLY A 26 -5.43 -3.41 -1.59
C GLY A 26 -4.79 -2.19 -2.28
N ASP A 27 -5.08 -0.97 -1.83
CA ASP A 27 -4.40 0.25 -2.27
C ASP A 27 -3.36 0.80 -1.27
N TYR A 28 -3.13 0.13 -0.13
CA TYR A 28 -2.09 0.46 0.84
C TYR A 28 -0.72 -0.07 0.44
N LEU A 29 0.32 0.75 0.60
CA LEU A 29 1.70 0.26 0.54
C LEU A 29 1.97 -0.73 1.68
N ILE A 30 2.71 -1.82 1.42
CA ILE A 30 3.02 -2.85 2.42
C ILE A 30 3.79 -2.31 3.63
N GLY A 31 4.55 -1.23 3.45
CA GLY A 31 5.32 -0.53 4.46
C GLY A 31 5.85 0.79 3.93
N ILE A 32 6.41 1.64 4.79
CA ILE A 32 6.94 2.95 4.42
C ILE A 32 8.44 3.02 4.74
N GLY A 33 9.20 3.53 3.76
CA GLY A 33 10.65 3.63 3.82
C GLY A 33 11.38 2.30 3.58
N PRO A 34 12.68 2.36 3.24
CA PRO A 34 13.43 1.19 2.78
C PRO A 34 13.59 0.10 3.83
N ILE A 35 13.56 0.43 5.12
CA ILE A 35 13.77 -0.56 6.17
C ILE A 35 12.53 -1.43 6.35
N SER A 36 11.36 -0.84 6.60
CA SER A 36 10.10 -1.59 6.76
C SER A 36 9.77 -2.35 5.48
N ARG A 37 9.93 -1.71 4.30
CA ARG A 37 9.66 -2.36 3.02
C ARG A 37 10.57 -3.55 2.76
N ALA A 38 11.88 -3.45 3.07
CA ALA A 38 12.83 -4.57 2.98
C ALA A 38 12.49 -5.73 3.94
N LEU A 39 11.74 -5.45 5.00
CA LEU A 39 11.28 -6.43 5.99
C LEU A 39 9.84 -6.91 5.70
N GLY A 40 9.36 -6.79 4.46
CA GLY A 40 8.00 -7.20 4.08
C GLY A 40 6.89 -6.35 4.67
N GLY A 41 7.20 -5.15 5.15
CA GLY A 41 6.25 -4.25 5.80
C GLY A 41 6.05 -4.52 7.29
N THR A 42 6.86 -5.36 7.94
CA THR A 42 6.84 -5.53 9.40
C THR A 42 7.29 -4.28 10.13
N GLY A 43 6.94 -4.16 11.40
CA GLY A 43 7.29 -3.04 12.26
C GLY A 43 6.27 -2.77 13.38
N VAL A 44 5.32 -3.67 13.61
CA VAL A 44 4.33 -3.50 14.68
C VAL A 44 4.94 -3.71 16.07
N ALA A 45 5.89 -4.65 16.19
CA ALA A 45 6.57 -4.97 17.46
C ALA A 45 7.98 -4.37 17.57
N ALA A 46 8.71 -4.22 16.44
CA ALA A 46 10.12 -3.81 16.47
C ALA A 46 10.55 -2.97 15.24
N PRO A 47 9.91 -1.83 14.96
CA PRO A 47 10.33 -0.95 13.87
C PRO A 47 11.78 -0.49 14.09
N GLN A 48 12.52 -0.26 12.98
CA GLN A 48 13.95 -0.02 13.02
C GLN A 48 14.36 1.44 12.74
N ASP A 49 13.40 2.29 12.34
CA ASP A 49 13.60 3.72 12.07
C ASP A 49 12.37 4.56 12.53
N ALA A 50 12.50 5.88 12.50
CA ALA A 50 11.43 6.78 12.96
C ALA A 50 10.24 6.78 11.99
N ILE A 51 10.43 6.61 10.68
CA ILE A 51 9.36 6.51 9.70
C ILE A 51 8.49 5.30 10.05
N SER A 52 9.11 4.11 10.13
CA SER A 52 8.38 2.87 10.40
C SER A 52 7.78 2.83 11.81
N ALA A 53 8.43 3.45 12.82
CA ALA A 53 7.86 3.55 14.17
C ALA A 53 6.55 4.36 14.18
N VAL A 54 6.52 5.53 13.53
CA VAL A 54 5.30 6.35 13.45
C VAL A 54 4.23 5.66 12.60
N PHE A 55 4.62 5.06 11.47
CA PHE A 55 3.69 4.39 10.56
C PHE A 55 3.08 3.12 11.16
N SER A 56 3.93 2.20 11.66
CA SER A 56 3.47 0.87 12.08
C SER A 56 2.92 0.86 13.50
N ASN A 57 3.62 1.51 14.47
CA ASN A 57 3.19 1.53 15.87
C ASN A 57 3.90 2.66 16.63
N PRO A 58 3.22 3.77 16.95
CA PRO A 58 3.83 4.92 17.62
C PRO A 58 4.38 4.59 19.03
N ALA A 59 3.86 3.57 19.71
CA ALA A 59 4.39 3.13 21.01
C ALA A 59 5.84 2.65 20.91
N ALA A 60 6.25 2.13 19.77
CA ALA A 60 7.59 1.61 19.55
C ALA A 60 8.69 2.68 19.61
N MET A 61 8.36 3.95 19.46
CA MET A 61 9.31 5.04 19.64
C MET A 61 9.98 5.04 21.02
N CYS A 62 9.39 4.41 22.04
CA CYS A 62 9.95 4.36 23.40
C CYS A 62 10.69 3.07 23.76
N LEU A 63 10.50 1.96 23.04
CA LEU A 63 11.08 0.65 23.37
C LEU A 63 11.84 -0.03 22.22
N SER A 64 11.84 0.55 21.04
CA SER A 64 12.59 0.04 19.88
C SER A 64 14.02 0.61 19.83
N PRO A 65 14.84 0.21 18.85
CA PRO A 65 16.13 0.84 18.58
C PRO A 65 16.04 2.36 18.34
N VAL A 66 14.86 2.87 17.94
CA VAL A 66 14.57 4.31 17.73
C VAL A 66 14.58 5.08 19.04
N CYS A 67 14.36 4.43 20.17
CA CYS A 67 14.31 5.05 21.49
C CYS A 67 15.69 5.52 22.00
N ALA A 68 16.78 5.01 21.48
CA ALA A 68 18.12 5.27 22.05
C ALA A 68 18.56 6.73 21.84
N GLU A 69 18.29 7.30 20.68
CA GLU A 69 18.77 8.64 20.27
C GLU A 69 17.70 9.38 19.46
N PRO A 70 17.74 10.73 19.40
CA PRO A 70 16.95 11.46 18.42
C PRO A 70 17.32 11.02 17.02
N GLN A 71 16.31 10.84 16.17
CA GLN A 71 16.48 10.33 14.81
C GLN A 71 15.62 11.09 13.79
N ALA A 72 16.21 11.35 12.64
CA ALA A 72 15.55 11.86 11.45
C ALA A 72 15.81 10.91 10.29
N ASP A 73 14.74 10.51 9.60
CA ASP A 73 14.79 9.63 8.44
C ASP A 73 14.17 10.33 7.24
N PHE A 74 14.80 10.16 6.10
CA PHE A 74 14.27 10.55 4.80
C PHE A 74 14.26 9.32 3.89
N ALA A 75 13.18 9.12 3.15
CA ALA A 75 13.06 8.06 2.18
C ALA A 75 12.42 8.57 0.88
N LEU A 76 12.77 7.91 -0.22
CA LEU A 76 12.17 8.08 -1.53
C LEU A 76 11.91 6.70 -2.12
N THR A 77 10.65 6.38 -2.34
CA THR A 77 10.19 5.16 -3.00
C THR A 77 9.89 5.48 -4.46
N PHE A 78 10.50 4.76 -5.38
CA PHE A 78 10.09 4.73 -6.78
C PHE A 78 9.12 3.56 -6.95
N PHE A 79 7.85 3.87 -7.01
CA PHE A 79 6.78 2.90 -7.18
C PHE A 79 6.46 2.76 -8.68
N MET A 80 6.48 1.53 -9.20
CA MET A 80 6.39 1.22 -10.62
C MET A 80 5.32 0.15 -10.89
N PRO A 81 4.03 0.47 -10.82
CA PRO A 81 2.95 -0.46 -11.16
C PRO A 81 2.91 -0.76 -12.66
N LYS A 82 2.44 -1.94 -13.02
CA LYS A 82 2.17 -2.35 -14.40
C LYS A 82 0.78 -2.96 -14.51
N PRO A 83 -0.27 -2.13 -14.41
CA PRO A 83 -1.62 -2.60 -14.63
C PRO A 83 -1.84 -2.84 -16.13
N GLU A 84 -2.47 -3.97 -16.46
CA GLU A 84 -2.98 -4.28 -17.78
C GLU A 84 -4.49 -4.46 -17.69
N GLY A 85 -5.22 -3.90 -18.65
CA GLY A 85 -6.68 -4.00 -18.71
C GLY A 85 -7.16 -4.41 -20.09
N TYR A 86 -8.10 -5.34 -20.15
CA TYR A 86 -8.64 -5.82 -21.41
C TYR A 86 -10.15 -6.03 -21.36
N ILE A 87 -10.82 -5.67 -22.48
CA ILE A 87 -12.20 -6.02 -22.77
C ILE A 87 -12.20 -6.94 -23.99
N SER A 88 -12.78 -8.13 -23.84
CA SER A 88 -12.90 -9.12 -24.92
C SER A 88 -14.37 -9.35 -25.23
N ASN A 89 -14.75 -9.27 -26.49
CA ASN A 89 -16.11 -9.55 -26.98
C ASN A 89 -16.06 -10.14 -28.40
N SER A 90 -17.24 -10.35 -29.03
CA SER A 90 -17.37 -10.92 -30.37
C SER A 90 -16.67 -10.10 -31.49
N ARG A 91 -16.30 -8.82 -31.21
CA ARG A 91 -15.64 -7.93 -32.19
C ARG A 91 -14.12 -7.96 -32.05
N GLY A 92 -13.56 -8.45 -30.93
CA GLY A 92 -12.13 -8.54 -30.70
C GLY A 92 -11.73 -8.37 -29.23
N VAL A 93 -10.43 -8.20 -29.02
CA VAL A 93 -9.81 -7.88 -27.73
C VAL A 93 -9.29 -6.47 -27.78
N TYR A 94 -9.66 -5.65 -26.80
CA TYR A 94 -9.31 -4.26 -26.68
C TYR A 94 -8.65 -4.05 -25.33
N GLY A 95 -7.55 -3.33 -25.27
CA GLY A 95 -6.82 -3.07 -24.03
C GLY A 95 -5.34 -2.91 -24.24
N GLY A 96 -4.61 -3.05 -23.18
CA GLY A 96 -3.16 -2.96 -23.14
C GLY A 96 -2.64 -2.62 -21.75
N GLU A 97 -1.35 -2.35 -21.68
CA GLU A 97 -0.67 -1.86 -20.48
C GLU A 97 -1.03 -0.37 -20.23
N SER A 98 -1.18 -0.02 -18.96
CA SER A 98 -1.37 1.36 -18.52
C SER A 98 -0.13 2.20 -18.84
N HIS A 99 -0.33 3.43 -19.24
CA HIS A 99 0.74 4.31 -19.74
C HIS A 99 1.60 4.90 -18.61
N ASP A 100 1.02 5.20 -17.46
CA ASP A 100 1.73 5.82 -16.32
C ASP A 100 2.35 4.73 -15.45
N SER A 101 3.68 4.74 -15.31
CA SER A 101 4.42 3.60 -14.77
C SER A 101 5.43 3.91 -13.65
N ILE A 102 5.66 5.16 -13.26
CA ILE A 102 6.62 5.52 -12.20
C ILE A 102 6.10 6.65 -11.33
N TYR A 103 5.95 6.36 -10.03
CA TYR A 103 5.48 7.32 -9.02
C TYR A 103 6.53 7.50 -7.92
N PRO A 104 7.21 8.66 -7.82
CA PRO A 104 8.12 8.96 -6.72
C PRO A 104 7.32 9.34 -5.47
N ILE A 105 7.48 8.58 -4.39
CA ILE A 105 6.76 8.75 -3.12
C ILE A 105 7.78 9.11 -2.04
N PRO A 106 7.84 10.38 -1.58
CA PRO A 106 8.72 10.79 -0.50
C PRO A 106 8.15 10.41 0.88
N ALA A 107 9.06 10.16 1.83
CA ALA A 107 8.71 10.05 3.23
C ALA A 107 9.76 10.72 4.11
N LEU A 108 9.30 11.31 5.22
CA LEU A 108 10.12 11.91 6.27
C LEU A 108 9.63 11.39 7.63
N GLY A 109 10.54 11.04 8.52
CA GLY A 109 10.22 10.66 9.89
C GLY A 109 11.15 11.33 10.90
N LEU A 110 10.61 11.73 12.03
CA LEU A 110 11.33 12.32 13.15
C LEU A 110 10.92 11.62 14.44
N SER A 111 11.88 11.35 15.32
CA SER A 111 11.61 10.88 16.68
C SER A 111 12.62 11.50 17.65
N PHE A 112 12.15 12.10 18.73
CA PHE A 112 13.00 12.75 19.72
C PHE A 112 12.39 12.70 21.12
N PRO A 113 13.21 12.68 22.20
CA PRO A 113 12.73 12.73 23.56
C PRO A 113 12.13 14.11 23.88
N ILE A 114 11.09 14.16 24.73
CA ILE A 114 10.50 15.40 25.25
C ILE A 114 11.01 15.62 26.66
N GLY A 115 11.73 16.73 26.90
CA GLY A 115 12.30 17.10 28.19
C GLY A 115 13.77 16.66 28.36
N ASP A 116 14.33 16.95 29.55
CA ASP A 116 15.72 16.73 29.84
C ASP A 116 16.01 15.32 30.40
N GLY A 117 17.08 14.69 29.92
CA GLY A 117 17.60 13.44 30.44
C GLY A 117 16.74 12.19 30.17
N ALA A 118 16.61 11.30 31.15
CA ALA A 118 15.87 10.03 31.02
C ALA A 118 14.36 10.23 31.06
N THR A 119 13.82 10.97 30.09
CA THR A 119 12.37 11.18 29.97
C THR A 119 11.68 9.90 29.50
N ARG A 120 10.43 9.72 29.97
CA ARG A 120 9.54 8.63 29.52
C ARG A 120 8.73 9.02 28.30
N TRP A 121 8.81 10.27 27.83
CA TRP A 121 8.03 10.81 26.73
C TRP A 121 8.88 10.99 25.48
N ARG A 122 8.33 10.60 24.34
CA ARG A 122 8.90 10.90 23.02
C ARG A 122 7.84 11.51 22.10
N ALA A 123 8.26 12.50 21.34
CA ALA A 123 7.49 12.99 20.21
C ALA A 123 7.99 12.34 18.92
N GLY A 124 7.06 12.16 18.00
CA GLY A 124 7.32 11.74 16.63
C GLY A 124 6.54 12.57 15.65
N PHE A 125 7.02 12.62 14.43
CA PHE A 125 6.31 13.21 13.31
C PHE A 125 6.73 12.48 12.04
N SER A 126 5.76 12.13 11.19
CA SER A 126 6.10 11.58 9.88
C SER A 126 5.15 12.13 8.81
N ILE A 127 5.70 12.32 7.61
CA ILE A 127 4.94 12.60 6.38
C ILE A 127 5.30 11.51 5.38
N TYR A 128 4.30 10.87 4.79
CA TYR A 128 4.50 9.79 3.83
C TYR A 128 3.30 9.56 2.92
N GLY A 129 3.54 9.07 1.70
CA GLY A 129 2.48 8.49 0.88
C GLY A 129 2.07 7.14 1.45
N VAL A 130 0.78 6.95 1.71
CA VAL A 130 0.25 5.72 2.31
C VAL A 130 -0.52 4.86 1.33
N SER A 131 -1.17 5.48 0.37
CA SER A 131 -2.05 4.86 -0.60
C SER A 131 -1.88 5.53 -1.95
N GLY A 132 -2.04 4.76 -3.01
CA GLY A 132 -2.07 5.24 -4.37
C GLY A 132 -2.49 4.13 -5.31
N LEU A 133 -3.46 4.43 -6.15
CA LEU A 133 -3.93 3.54 -7.20
C LEU A 133 -4.17 4.38 -8.46
N GLY A 134 -3.67 3.91 -9.58
CA GLY A 134 -3.86 4.63 -10.82
C GLY A 134 -3.72 3.74 -12.05
N VAL A 135 -4.57 4.01 -13.04
CA VAL A 135 -4.48 3.44 -14.38
C VAL A 135 -4.68 4.53 -15.43
N ASN A 136 -4.04 4.39 -16.58
CA ASN A 136 -4.18 5.30 -17.70
C ASN A 136 -4.18 4.52 -19.01
N TYR A 137 -5.37 4.12 -19.43
CA TYR A 137 -5.59 3.39 -20.69
C TYR A 137 -5.99 4.31 -21.86
N ARG A 138 -5.95 5.64 -21.70
CA ARG A 138 -6.37 6.61 -22.73
C ARG A 138 -5.57 6.54 -24.03
N GLN A 139 -4.39 5.90 -24.00
CA GLN A 139 -3.57 5.67 -25.19
C GLN A 139 -3.67 4.24 -25.73
N THR A 140 -4.51 3.40 -25.16
CA THR A 140 -4.75 2.02 -25.61
C THR A 140 -6.00 1.92 -26.49
N SER A 141 -6.28 0.73 -27.00
CA SER A 141 -7.50 0.46 -27.73
C SER A 141 -8.78 0.47 -26.86
N LEU A 142 -8.66 0.55 -25.54
CA LEU A 142 -9.80 0.79 -24.64
C LEU A 142 -10.43 2.15 -24.85
N ASN A 143 -9.68 3.15 -25.27
CA ASN A 143 -10.17 4.50 -25.58
C ASN A 143 -10.91 4.58 -26.94
N GLN A 144 -11.34 3.49 -27.52
CA GLN A 144 -12.13 3.52 -28.75
C GLN A 144 -13.55 3.98 -28.48
N PRO A 145 -14.14 4.84 -29.37
CA PRO A 145 -15.55 5.19 -29.27
C PRO A 145 -16.42 3.94 -29.23
N GLY A 146 -17.24 3.83 -28.20
CA GLY A 146 -18.14 2.70 -28.04
C GLY A 146 -17.88 1.79 -26.86
N PHE A 147 -16.74 1.90 -26.17
CA PHE A 147 -16.46 1.12 -24.96
C PHE A 147 -16.61 1.95 -23.68
N PHE A 148 -16.11 3.18 -23.65
CA PHE A 148 -16.11 4.04 -22.47
C PHE A 148 -16.79 5.40 -22.66
N ASN A 149 -17.36 5.69 -23.85
CA ASN A 149 -17.88 7.01 -24.19
C ASN A 149 -19.41 7.01 -24.44
N PHE A 150 -20.19 6.27 -23.68
CA PHE A 150 -21.66 6.29 -23.74
C PHE A 150 -22.27 7.02 -22.55
N GLY A 151 -22.08 8.33 -22.49
CA GLY A 151 -22.97 9.14 -21.67
C GLY A 151 -24.35 9.25 -22.34
N PRO A 152 -25.45 9.42 -21.61
CA PRO A 152 -26.76 9.71 -22.16
C PRO A 152 -26.70 11.01 -22.99
N GLY A 153 -27.06 10.92 -24.25
CA GLY A 153 -26.99 12.02 -25.17
C GLY A 153 -25.60 12.32 -25.74
N GLY A 154 -24.57 11.49 -25.49
CA GLY A 154 -23.23 11.61 -26.09
C GLY A 154 -22.39 12.79 -25.61
N THR A 155 -22.68 13.36 -24.44
CA THR A 155 -22.05 14.59 -23.95
C THR A 155 -21.12 14.45 -22.76
N ALA A 156 -21.16 13.32 -22.02
CA ALA A 156 -20.23 13.05 -20.92
C ALA A 156 -19.93 11.55 -20.83
N PRO A 157 -18.64 11.14 -20.81
CA PRO A 157 -18.28 9.74 -20.59
C PRO A 157 -18.60 9.36 -19.15
N LEU A 158 -19.31 8.23 -18.97
CA LEU A 158 -19.48 7.63 -17.63
C LEU A 158 -18.13 7.11 -17.14
N ALA A 159 -17.88 7.18 -15.83
CA ALA A 159 -16.70 6.59 -15.22
C ALA A 159 -16.67 5.07 -15.46
N SER A 160 -15.66 4.60 -16.16
CA SER A 160 -15.58 3.24 -16.69
C SER A 160 -14.24 2.55 -16.33
N GLY A 161 -13.36 3.25 -15.64
CA GLY A 161 -12.03 2.75 -15.29
C GLY A 161 -10.97 2.98 -16.36
N GLU A 162 -11.23 3.76 -17.39
CA GLU A 162 -10.22 4.13 -18.39
C GLU A 162 -9.06 4.93 -17.79
N TYR A 163 -9.37 5.75 -16.79
CA TYR A 163 -8.42 6.57 -16.09
C TYR A 163 -8.81 6.74 -14.63
N THR A 164 -7.88 6.42 -13.75
CA THR A 164 -7.96 6.69 -12.31
C THR A 164 -6.60 7.16 -11.82
N ASP A 165 -6.59 8.15 -10.92
CA ASP A 165 -5.37 8.63 -10.25
C ASP A 165 -5.74 9.02 -8.82
N LEU A 166 -5.53 8.09 -7.90
CA LEU A 166 -5.70 8.27 -6.45
C LEU A 166 -4.34 8.38 -5.80
N ALA A 167 -4.13 9.39 -4.95
CA ALA A 167 -2.94 9.48 -4.11
C ALA A 167 -3.29 10.08 -2.75
N ILE A 168 -2.80 9.45 -1.67
CA ILE A 168 -3.01 9.89 -0.30
C ILE A 168 -1.67 10.07 0.40
N MET A 169 -1.41 11.31 0.82
CA MET A 169 -0.27 11.69 1.68
C MET A 169 -0.76 11.86 3.11
N LYS A 170 -0.10 11.20 4.06
CA LYS A 170 -0.44 11.24 5.48
C LYS A 170 0.60 12.03 6.26
N MET A 171 0.13 12.93 7.13
CA MET A 171 0.90 13.62 8.17
C MET A 171 0.49 13.04 9.52
N ALA A 172 1.46 12.59 10.32
CA ALA A 172 1.22 11.87 11.57
C ALA A 172 2.05 12.42 12.74
N PRO A 173 1.66 13.58 13.35
CA PRO A 173 2.19 13.95 14.66
C PRO A 173 1.86 12.88 15.70
N SER A 174 2.85 12.47 16.46
CA SER A 174 2.80 11.31 17.34
C SER A 174 3.43 11.57 18.69
N ILE A 175 2.95 10.84 19.69
CA ILE A 175 3.49 10.86 21.06
C ILE A 175 3.56 9.44 21.58
N ALA A 176 4.61 9.12 22.32
CA ALA A 176 4.76 7.85 23.03
C ALA A 176 5.17 8.06 24.49
N TYR A 177 4.77 7.13 25.34
CA TYR A 177 5.06 7.13 26.77
C TYR A 177 5.51 5.75 27.25
N ALA A 178 6.71 5.65 27.80
CA ALA A 178 7.21 4.46 28.47
C ALA A 178 6.56 4.35 29.86
N VAL A 179 5.56 3.49 30.00
CA VAL A 179 4.89 3.21 31.30
C VAL A 179 5.87 2.54 32.25
N SER A 180 6.64 1.60 31.73
CA SER A 180 7.74 0.90 32.40
C SER A 180 8.87 0.61 31.38
N PRO A 181 10.01 0.04 31.82
CA PRO A 181 11.04 -0.44 30.86
C PRO A 181 10.55 -1.48 29.87
N GLU A 182 9.46 -2.19 30.19
CA GLU A 182 8.90 -3.28 29.39
C GLU A 182 7.65 -2.87 28.60
N LEU A 183 6.98 -1.74 28.96
CA LEU A 183 5.68 -1.36 28.38
C LEU A 183 5.67 0.09 27.91
N SER A 184 5.29 0.30 26.64
CA SER A 184 5.06 1.61 26.06
C SER A 184 3.68 1.71 25.44
N LEU A 185 3.11 2.91 25.53
CA LEU A 185 1.89 3.33 24.84
C LEU A 185 2.22 4.44 23.85
N GLY A 186 1.48 4.51 22.75
CA GLY A 186 1.66 5.55 21.74
C GLY A 186 0.35 5.95 21.10
N ALA A 187 0.32 7.18 20.60
CA ALA A 187 -0.79 7.70 19.81
C ALA A 187 -0.29 8.61 18.70
N SER A 188 -0.96 8.59 17.57
CA SER A 188 -0.75 9.51 16.44
C SER A 188 -2.09 10.12 16.05
N PHE A 189 -2.05 11.39 15.66
CA PHE A 189 -3.14 12.02 14.95
C PHE A 189 -2.83 12.01 13.46
N HIS A 190 -3.76 11.54 12.64
CA HIS A 190 -3.58 11.45 11.20
C HIS A 190 -4.30 12.60 10.50
N VAL A 191 -3.59 13.26 9.59
CA VAL A 191 -4.14 14.21 8.63
C VAL A 191 -3.77 13.71 7.26
N ASP A 192 -4.76 13.26 6.50
CA ASP A 192 -4.61 12.78 5.15
C ASP A 192 -4.91 13.91 4.17
N TYR A 193 -4.01 14.17 3.24
CA TYR A 193 -4.28 14.95 2.05
C TYR A 193 -4.47 13.97 0.89
N ALA A 194 -5.71 13.81 0.47
CA ALA A 194 -6.10 12.90 -0.59
C ALA A 194 -6.41 13.64 -1.88
N THR A 195 -6.01 13.06 -2.99
CA THR A 195 -6.35 13.55 -4.34
C THR A 195 -6.91 12.43 -5.18
N LEU A 196 -7.96 12.72 -5.96
CA LEU A 196 -8.58 11.79 -6.90
C LEU A 196 -8.88 12.48 -8.22
N ASP A 197 -8.53 11.83 -9.32
CA ASP A 197 -8.92 12.20 -10.68
C ASP A 197 -9.48 10.99 -11.42
N LEU A 198 -10.73 11.08 -11.84
CA LEU A 198 -11.44 10.08 -12.65
C LEU A 198 -11.74 10.61 -14.06
N GLY A 199 -10.86 11.48 -14.60
CA GLY A 199 -11.00 12.06 -15.92
C GLY A 199 -11.70 13.42 -15.97
N GLN A 200 -12.19 13.94 -14.83
CA GLN A 200 -12.83 15.27 -14.72
C GLN A 200 -11.91 16.32 -14.08
N GLY A 201 -10.61 16.04 -14.03
CA GLY A 201 -9.60 16.83 -13.35
C GLY A 201 -9.51 16.55 -11.86
N ARG A 202 -8.30 16.69 -11.33
CA ARG A 202 -7.93 16.34 -9.97
C ARG A 202 -8.74 17.10 -8.92
N LYS A 203 -9.36 16.37 -7.99
CA LYS A 203 -10.05 16.88 -6.81
C LYS A 203 -9.22 16.53 -5.58
N ASN A 204 -9.43 17.23 -4.49
CA ASN A 204 -8.72 16.95 -3.24
C ASN A 204 -9.62 17.20 -2.03
N ASP A 205 -9.29 16.49 -0.95
CA ASP A 205 -9.93 16.66 0.36
C ASP A 205 -8.98 16.24 1.48
N PHE A 206 -9.36 16.57 2.73
CA PHE A 206 -8.62 16.21 3.93
C PHE A 206 -9.40 15.21 4.77
N GLY A 207 -8.78 14.05 5.05
CA GLY A 207 -9.26 13.08 6.02
C GLY A 207 -8.56 13.22 7.37
N PHE A 208 -9.23 12.80 8.44
CA PHE A 208 -8.70 12.86 9.81
C PHE A 208 -8.92 11.53 10.52
N GLY A 209 -7.93 11.11 11.31
CA GLY A 209 -8.03 9.89 12.08
C GLY A 209 -7.04 9.83 13.23
N VAL A 210 -7.05 8.71 13.93
CA VAL A 210 -6.15 8.46 15.05
C VAL A 210 -5.55 7.06 14.93
N GLN A 211 -4.32 6.92 15.42
CA GLN A 211 -3.68 5.63 15.62
C GLN A 211 -3.31 5.48 17.09
N LEU A 212 -3.59 4.31 17.66
CA LEU A 212 -3.21 3.93 19.00
C LEU A 212 -2.28 2.72 18.95
N GLY A 213 -1.28 2.70 19.80
CA GLY A 213 -0.30 1.64 19.83
C GLY A 213 0.09 1.20 21.23
N VAL A 214 0.48 -0.07 21.33
CA VAL A 214 1.07 -0.69 22.53
C VAL A 214 2.27 -1.51 22.08
N VAL A 215 3.38 -1.41 22.81
CA VAL A 215 4.52 -2.33 22.70
C VAL A 215 4.87 -2.86 24.08
N TRP A 216 5.02 -4.17 24.16
CA TRP A 216 5.38 -4.89 25.39
C TRP A 216 6.60 -5.77 25.15
N LYS A 217 7.66 -5.57 25.95
CA LYS A 217 8.93 -6.33 25.94
C LYS A 217 9.13 -7.02 27.28
N PRO A 218 8.45 -8.17 27.53
CA PRO A 218 8.52 -8.86 28.82
C PRO A 218 9.93 -9.35 29.17
N VAL A 219 10.73 -9.62 28.16
CA VAL A 219 12.14 -10.03 28.27
C VAL A 219 12.94 -9.37 27.15
N LYS A 220 14.26 -9.32 27.30
CA LYS A 220 15.16 -8.60 26.37
C LYS A 220 14.94 -8.99 24.90
N ASP A 221 14.74 -10.27 24.63
CA ASP A 221 14.80 -10.82 23.27
C ASP A 221 13.43 -10.86 22.56
N TRP A 222 12.32 -10.62 23.27
CA TRP A 222 10.97 -10.68 22.72
C TRP A 222 10.24 -9.37 22.84
N SER A 223 9.60 -8.96 21.76
CA SER A 223 8.75 -7.78 21.69
C SER A 223 7.39 -8.17 21.08
N PHE A 224 6.32 -7.64 21.64
CA PHE A 224 4.95 -7.80 21.18
C PHE A 224 4.37 -6.42 20.91
N GLY A 225 3.68 -6.26 19.79
CA GLY A 225 3.06 -5.02 19.38
C GLY A 225 1.57 -5.21 19.07
N LEU A 226 0.79 -4.18 19.37
CA LEU A 226 -0.61 -4.05 18.95
C LEU A 226 -0.81 -2.61 18.49
N THR A 227 -1.50 -2.43 17.37
CA THR A 227 -1.89 -1.10 16.88
C THR A 227 -3.30 -1.14 16.30
N TYR A 228 -3.99 -0.02 16.43
CA TYR A 228 -5.29 0.26 15.85
C TYR A 228 -5.23 1.60 15.13
N ILE A 229 -5.78 1.66 13.92
CA ILE A 229 -5.97 2.88 13.13
C ILE A 229 -7.47 3.06 12.87
N SER A 230 -8.00 4.26 13.17
CA SER A 230 -9.39 4.59 12.88
C SER A 230 -9.60 4.86 11.39
N PRO A 231 -10.82 4.78 10.87
CA PRO A 231 -11.10 5.17 9.49
C PRO A 231 -10.82 6.65 9.26
N GLN A 232 -10.54 7.02 8.00
CA GLN A 232 -10.37 8.39 7.56
C GLN A 232 -11.12 8.60 6.24
N SER A 233 -12.22 9.36 6.31
CA SER A 233 -13.05 9.67 5.14
C SER A 233 -12.59 10.93 4.43
N THR A 234 -12.66 10.90 3.10
CA THR A 234 -12.43 12.03 2.20
C THR A 234 -13.54 12.08 1.15
N THR A 235 -14.01 13.27 0.80
CA THR A 235 -15.09 13.46 -0.20
C THR A 235 -14.59 14.28 -1.38
N PHE A 236 -14.66 13.71 -2.57
CA PHE A 236 -14.23 14.33 -3.82
C PHE A 236 -15.44 14.85 -4.59
N ASP A 237 -15.65 16.17 -4.54
CA ASP A 237 -16.79 16.80 -5.20
C ASP A 237 -16.62 16.87 -6.71
N ASN A 238 -17.70 16.50 -7.45
CA ASN A 238 -17.75 16.58 -8.90
C ASN A 238 -16.58 15.85 -9.59
N VAL A 239 -16.26 14.62 -9.14
CA VAL A 239 -15.08 13.88 -9.59
C VAL A 239 -15.33 13.06 -10.85
N ALA A 240 -16.58 12.64 -11.10
CA ALA A 240 -16.94 11.79 -12.23
C ALA A 240 -18.41 11.96 -12.63
N PHE A 241 -18.78 11.31 -13.74
CA PHE A 241 -20.19 11.03 -14.08
C PHE A 241 -20.41 9.53 -13.87
N PHE A 242 -21.13 9.16 -12.84
CA PHE A 242 -21.42 7.76 -12.52
C PHE A 242 -22.76 7.32 -13.10
N ASP A 243 -23.70 8.21 -13.21
CA ASP A 243 -25.02 7.93 -13.76
C ASP A 243 -25.31 8.74 -15.03
N ALA A 244 -26.52 8.57 -15.57
CA ALA A 244 -26.99 9.23 -16.79
C ALA A 244 -27.33 10.73 -16.61
N ASN A 245 -27.09 11.29 -15.42
CA ASN A 245 -27.36 12.69 -15.11
C ASN A 245 -26.24 13.60 -15.72
N PRO A 246 -26.55 14.78 -16.26
CA PRO A 246 -25.56 15.70 -16.80
C PRO A 246 -24.75 16.46 -15.73
N THR A 247 -25.00 16.25 -14.44
CA THR A 247 -24.25 16.85 -13.33
C THR A 247 -23.15 15.90 -12.88
N PRO A 248 -21.91 16.36 -12.71
CA PRO A 248 -20.86 15.52 -12.11
C PRO A 248 -21.21 15.09 -10.67
N ASP A 249 -20.83 13.89 -10.33
CA ASP A 249 -21.08 13.25 -9.04
C ASP A 249 -19.90 13.40 -8.09
N SER A 250 -20.20 13.43 -6.80
CA SER A 250 -19.20 13.31 -5.73
C SER A 250 -19.03 11.85 -5.32
N LEU A 251 -17.81 11.51 -4.88
CA LEU A 251 -17.47 10.18 -4.35
C LEU A 251 -16.77 10.34 -2.98
N GLU A 252 -17.27 9.65 -1.98
CA GLU A 252 -16.58 9.48 -0.71
C GLU A 252 -15.71 8.22 -0.77
N LEU A 253 -14.44 8.36 -0.38
CA LEU A 253 -13.53 7.24 -0.15
C LEU A 253 -13.06 7.28 1.31
N GLU A 254 -13.11 6.14 1.99
CA GLU A 254 -12.69 6.00 3.37
C GLU A 254 -11.55 4.99 3.49
N MET A 255 -10.42 5.43 4.02
CA MET A 255 -9.37 4.52 4.47
C MET A 255 -9.92 3.67 5.62
N PRO A 256 -9.78 2.34 5.60
CA PRO A 256 -10.51 1.45 6.50
C PRO A 256 -10.00 1.48 7.95
N HIS A 257 -10.80 0.96 8.88
CA HIS A 257 -10.27 0.49 10.15
C HIS A 257 -9.13 -0.51 9.92
N GLN A 258 -8.07 -0.37 10.70
CA GLN A 258 -6.98 -1.34 10.69
C GLN A 258 -6.63 -1.78 12.10
N VAL A 259 -6.47 -3.08 12.29
CA VAL A 259 -5.89 -3.69 13.51
C VAL A 259 -4.66 -4.48 13.09
N ALA A 260 -3.54 -4.29 13.78
CA ALA A 260 -2.35 -5.10 13.54
C ALA A 260 -1.74 -5.59 14.85
N VAL A 261 -1.24 -6.83 14.83
CA VAL A 261 -0.49 -7.47 15.91
C VAL A 261 0.87 -7.91 15.38
N GLY A 262 1.89 -7.82 16.22
CA GLY A 262 3.24 -8.19 15.83
C GLY A 262 3.95 -8.92 16.95
N VAL A 263 4.85 -9.82 16.57
CA VAL A 263 5.81 -10.45 17.46
C VAL A 263 7.20 -10.41 16.85
N ALA A 264 8.17 -9.94 17.62
CA ALA A 264 9.56 -9.88 17.20
C ALA A 264 10.47 -10.61 18.18
N TRP A 265 11.45 -11.31 17.62
CA TRP A 265 12.52 -11.95 18.36
C TRP A 265 13.87 -11.45 17.90
N THR A 266 14.72 -11.09 18.87
CA THR A 266 16.09 -10.64 18.62
C THR A 266 17.05 -11.64 19.26
N GLY A 267 18.03 -12.13 18.51
CA GLY A 267 18.97 -13.14 18.98
C GLY A 267 20.38 -12.95 18.44
N PHE A 268 21.29 -13.89 18.83
CA PHE A 268 22.69 -13.89 18.43
C PHE A 268 23.42 -12.58 18.78
N ASP A 269 23.30 -12.12 20.02
CA ASP A 269 23.85 -10.85 20.51
C ASP A 269 23.36 -9.65 19.70
N ASP A 270 22.03 -9.56 19.53
CA ASP A 270 21.31 -8.51 18.80
C ASP A 270 21.65 -8.44 17.29
N ARG A 271 22.22 -9.51 16.72
CA ARG A 271 22.59 -9.58 15.29
C ARG A 271 21.45 -10.04 14.39
N LEU A 272 20.51 -10.81 14.91
CA LEU A 272 19.38 -11.33 14.14
C LEU A 272 18.07 -10.80 14.74
N LEU A 273 17.27 -10.15 13.90
CA LEU A 273 15.88 -9.80 14.17
C LEU A 273 14.98 -10.63 13.26
N ILE A 274 13.94 -11.24 13.81
CA ILE A 274 12.84 -11.87 13.07
C ILE A 274 11.56 -11.27 13.61
N GLU A 275 10.71 -10.76 12.73
CA GLU A 275 9.40 -10.19 13.08
C GLU A 275 8.31 -10.78 12.21
N LEU A 276 7.18 -11.12 12.84
CA LEU A 276 5.96 -11.60 12.20
C LEU A 276 4.82 -10.69 12.61
N ASP A 277 4.14 -10.10 11.62
CA ASP A 277 2.98 -9.25 11.80
C ASP A 277 1.75 -9.86 11.12
N GLY A 278 0.59 -9.69 11.76
CA GLY A 278 -0.73 -9.91 11.19
C GLY A 278 -1.52 -8.61 11.18
N ARG A 279 -2.21 -8.30 10.07
CA ARG A 279 -3.05 -7.11 9.93
C ARG A 279 -4.41 -7.49 9.39
N TRP A 280 -5.43 -6.77 9.83
CA TRP A 280 -6.78 -6.79 9.29
C TRP A 280 -7.16 -5.39 8.84
N LEU A 281 -7.61 -5.26 7.60
CA LEU A 281 -8.11 -4.04 7.00
C LEU A 281 -9.59 -4.24 6.65
N ASN A 282 -10.46 -3.41 7.22
CA ASN A 282 -11.93 -3.55 7.11
C ASN A 282 -12.45 -2.81 5.87
N TRP A 283 -12.03 -3.25 4.69
CA TRP A 283 -12.46 -2.66 3.42
C TRP A 283 -13.96 -2.80 3.18
N SER A 284 -14.58 -3.89 3.68
CA SER A 284 -16.00 -4.20 3.47
C SER A 284 -16.96 -3.20 4.14
N ASP A 285 -16.48 -2.37 5.08
CA ASP A 285 -17.26 -1.30 5.72
C ASP A 285 -16.84 0.11 5.26
N ALA A 286 -15.67 0.24 4.64
CA ALA A 286 -15.12 1.52 4.23
C ALA A 286 -15.91 2.14 3.07
N ALA A 287 -16.35 3.39 3.21
CA ALA A 287 -17.09 4.09 2.17
C ALA A 287 -16.32 4.14 0.84
N GLY A 288 -17.00 3.99 -0.28
CA GLY A 288 -16.41 3.82 -1.59
C GLY A 288 -16.00 2.36 -1.84
N TYR A 289 -15.12 1.79 -1.05
CA TYR A 289 -14.65 0.40 -1.24
C TYR A 289 -15.78 -0.60 -1.05
N LYS A 290 -16.60 -0.47 0.00
CA LYS A 290 -17.82 -1.29 0.18
C LYS A 290 -18.84 -1.12 -0.94
N ASP A 291 -18.92 0.10 -1.48
CA ASP A 291 -19.85 0.41 -2.58
C ASP A 291 -19.41 -0.25 -3.88
N PHE A 292 -18.08 -0.51 -4.03
CA PHE A 292 -17.48 -1.30 -5.11
C PHE A 292 -17.27 -2.78 -4.72
N ASP A 293 -17.91 -3.21 -3.63
CA ASP A 293 -17.99 -4.60 -3.14
C ASP A 293 -16.62 -5.24 -2.87
N TRP A 294 -15.75 -4.52 -2.14
CA TRP A 294 -14.51 -5.09 -1.62
C TRP A 294 -14.77 -5.91 -0.35
N ASP A 295 -14.04 -7.01 -0.20
CA ASP A 295 -13.97 -7.79 1.03
C ASP A 295 -12.90 -7.24 1.98
N ASP A 296 -12.98 -7.64 3.26
CA ASP A 296 -11.90 -7.40 4.20
C ASP A 296 -10.62 -8.09 3.76
N GLU A 297 -9.50 -7.44 4.05
CA GLU A 297 -8.18 -7.97 3.73
C GLU A 297 -7.46 -8.44 4.99
N TRP A 298 -6.87 -9.62 4.90
CA TRP A 298 -6.01 -10.21 5.91
C TRP A 298 -4.58 -10.30 5.40
N VAL A 299 -3.65 -9.71 6.16
CA VAL A 299 -2.24 -9.63 5.78
C VAL A 299 -1.39 -10.36 6.81
N ILE A 300 -0.42 -11.14 6.31
CA ILE A 300 0.65 -11.74 7.10
C ILE A 300 1.98 -11.27 6.52
N ALA A 301 2.84 -10.67 7.35
CA ALA A 301 4.15 -10.18 6.97
C ALA A 301 5.24 -10.84 7.82
N LEU A 302 6.33 -11.27 7.19
CA LEU A 302 7.52 -11.82 7.83
C LEU A 302 8.73 -11.01 7.41
N GLY A 303 9.48 -10.51 8.39
CA GLY A 303 10.72 -9.75 8.19
C GLY A 303 11.90 -10.41 8.90
N VAL A 304 13.04 -10.43 8.24
CA VAL A 304 14.31 -10.91 8.80
C VAL A 304 15.40 -9.88 8.54
N GLN A 305 16.09 -9.43 9.58
CA GLN A 305 17.26 -8.57 9.48
C GLN A 305 18.46 -9.26 10.12
N TYR A 306 19.58 -9.30 9.41
CA TYR A 306 20.85 -9.82 9.93
C TYR A 306 21.95 -8.77 9.87
N SER A 307 22.55 -8.47 11.03
CA SER A 307 23.73 -7.59 11.11
C SER A 307 24.98 -8.37 10.70
N LEU A 308 25.32 -8.30 9.39
CA LEU A 308 26.47 -9.00 8.83
C LEU A 308 27.78 -8.47 9.43
N ILE A 309 27.91 -7.16 9.51
CA ILE A 309 28.98 -6.46 10.24
C ILE A 309 28.28 -5.63 11.33
N PRO A 310 28.49 -5.97 12.65
CA PRO A 310 27.84 -5.26 13.73
C PRO A 310 27.93 -3.74 13.62
N ARG A 311 26.81 -3.05 13.74
CA ARG A 311 26.66 -1.60 13.62
C ARG A 311 27.13 -0.99 12.30
N LYS A 312 27.37 -1.79 11.25
CA LYS A 312 27.89 -1.25 9.97
C LYS A 312 27.14 -1.73 8.74
N LEU A 313 26.74 -3.00 8.71
CA LEU A 313 26.11 -3.58 7.52
C LEU A 313 24.98 -4.51 7.92
N TRP A 314 23.78 -4.23 7.45
CA TRP A 314 22.58 -5.03 7.64
C TRP A 314 22.09 -5.58 6.31
N LEU A 315 21.73 -6.85 6.31
CA LEU A 315 20.99 -7.50 5.24
C LEU A 315 19.56 -7.74 5.72
N ARG A 316 18.58 -7.49 4.85
CA ARG A 316 17.16 -7.63 5.14
C ARG A 316 16.49 -8.43 4.06
N ALA A 317 15.53 -9.24 4.47
CA ALA A 317 14.62 -9.95 3.59
C ALA A 317 13.23 -9.97 4.23
N GLY A 318 12.19 -9.92 3.40
CA GLY A 318 10.83 -9.95 3.87
C GLY A 318 9.90 -10.64 2.88
N TYR A 319 8.79 -11.09 3.41
CA TYR A 319 7.68 -11.64 2.66
C TYR A 319 6.38 -11.08 3.22
N ASN A 320 5.46 -10.71 2.32
CA ASN A 320 4.13 -10.22 2.69
C ASN A 320 3.10 -10.96 1.84
N TYR A 321 2.02 -11.37 2.47
CA TYR A 321 0.85 -11.95 1.84
C TYR A 321 -0.39 -11.21 2.32
N GLY A 322 -1.19 -10.67 1.39
CA GLY A 322 -2.51 -10.10 1.64
C GLY A 322 -3.55 -10.82 0.81
N THR A 323 -4.73 -11.07 1.37
CA THR A 323 -5.84 -11.62 0.61
C THR A 323 -6.37 -10.58 -0.38
N ASN A 324 -6.70 -10.98 -1.60
CA ASN A 324 -7.29 -10.08 -2.60
C ASN A 324 -8.67 -9.57 -2.13
N PRO A 325 -8.88 -8.25 -1.94
CA PRO A 325 -10.18 -7.73 -1.52
C PRO A 325 -11.21 -7.60 -2.65
N VAL A 326 -10.79 -7.65 -3.92
CA VAL A 326 -11.68 -7.42 -5.07
C VAL A 326 -12.46 -8.70 -5.41
N LYS A 327 -13.77 -8.69 -5.18
CA LYS A 327 -14.65 -9.82 -5.49
C LYS A 327 -14.82 -10.06 -6.99
N ASN A 328 -15.13 -11.30 -7.37
CA ASN A 328 -15.49 -11.67 -8.74
C ASN A 328 -17.01 -11.76 -8.89
N HIS A 329 -17.57 -11.00 -9.83
CA HIS A 329 -19.01 -10.88 -10.09
C HIS A 329 -19.46 -11.54 -11.39
N SER A 330 -18.71 -12.45 -11.96
CA SER A 330 -19.06 -13.09 -13.26
C SER A 330 -20.55 -13.49 -13.36
N GLY A 331 -21.15 -13.23 -14.54
CA GLY A 331 -22.58 -13.50 -14.80
C GLY A 331 -23.47 -12.26 -14.81
N TRP A 332 -22.89 -11.04 -14.71
CA TRP A 332 -23.63 -9.79 -14.73
C TRP A 332 -24.25 -9.47 -16.11
N ASN A 333 -25.35 -8.70 -16.08
CA ASN A 333 -26.03 -8.19 -17.27
C ASN A 333 -25.76 -6.71 -17.45
N GLY A 334 -24.97 -6.34 -18.47
CA GLY A 334 -24.67 -4.96 -18.81
C GLY A 334 -25.56 -4.35 -19.90
N ALA A 335 -26.52 -5.10 -20.43
CA ALA A 335 -27.35 -4.65 -21.54
C ALA A 335 -28.21 -3.42 -21.19
N PHE A 336 -28.22 -2.41 -22.08
CA PHE A 336 -29.10 -1.26 -21.95
C PHE A 336 -30.49 -1.56 -22.51
N GLY A 337 -31.51 -0.93 -21.92
CA GLY A 337 -32.90 -1.08 -22.35
C GLY A 337 -33.88 -1.16 -21.19
N PRO A 338 -35.13 -1.57 -21.44
CA PRO A 338 -36.10 -1.79 -20.39
C PRO A 338 -35.63 -2.85 -19.39
N GLY A 339 -35.56 -2.48 -18.11
CA GLY A 339 -35.04 -3.36 -17.05
C GLY A 339 -33.52 -3.45 -16.98
N MET A 340 -32.80 -2.42 -17.46
CA MET A 340 -31.35 -2.29 -17.31
C MET A 340 -30.93 -2.50 -15.86
N ASP A 341 -29.91 -3.35 -15.65
CA ASP A 341 -29.32 -3.59 -14.35
C ASP A 341 -28.45 -2.37 -13.93
N VAL A 342 -28.64 -1.90 -12.70
CA VAL A 342 -27.93 -0.78 -12.12
C VAL A 342 -27.47 -1.11 -10.71
N VAL A 343 -26.32 -0.60 -10.32
CA VAL A 343 -25.79 -0.70 -8.96
C VAL A 343 -25.85 0.69 -8.31
N ASN A 344 -26.41 0.75 -7.10
CA ASN A 344 -26.45 2.00 -6.35
C ASN A 344 -25.12 2.19 -5.61
N VAL A 345 -24.37 3.25 -5.99
CA VAL A 345 -23.15 3.68 -5.33
C VAL A 345 -23.40 5.07 -4.75
N GLN A 346 -23.51 5.16 -3.44
CA GLN A 346 -23.71 6.41 -2.69
C GLN A 346 -24.86 7.27 -3.27
N GLY A 347 -25.98 6.63 -3.62
CA GLY A 347 -27.19 7.28 -4.16
C GLY A 347 -27.20 7.48 -5.68
N LYS A 348 -26.14 7.11 -6.42
CA LYS A 348 -26.07 7.14 -7.87
C LYS A 348 -26.33 5.75 -8.44
N ASN A 349 -27.15 5.65 -9.49
CA ASN A 349 -27.47 4.40 -10.14
C ASN A 349 -26.55 4.17 -11.34
N ILE A 350 -25.42 3.50 -11.11
CA ILE A 350 -24.42 3.20 -12.14
C ILE A 350 -24.92 2.04 -12.99
N PRO A 351 -24.95 2.15 -14.34
CA PRO A 351 -25.24 1.00 -15.20
C PRO A 351 -24.23 -0.12 -14.97
N ARG A 352 -24.72 -1.36 -14.85
CA ARG A 352 -23.92 -2.53 -14.42
C ARG A 352 -22.62 -2.72 -15.19
N TYR A 353 -22.62 -2.52 -16.51
CA TYR A 353 -21.41 -2.62 -17.32
C TYR A 353 -20.31 -1.65 -16.86
N TYR A 354 -20.65 -0.39 -16.59
CA TYR A 354 -19.68 0.62 -16.15
C TYR A 354 -19.21 0.38 -14.73
N TYR A 355 -20.10 -0.09 -13.86
CA TYR A 355 -19.74 -0.49 -12.50
C TYR A 355 -18.68 -1.60 -12.51
N GLU A 356 -18.89 -2.68 -13.29
CA GLU A 356 -17.92 -3.78 -13.36
C GLU A 356 -16.64 -3.36 -14.09
N SER A 357 -16.74 -2.57 -15.16
CA SER A 357 -15.58 -2.00 -15.83
C SER A 357 -14.72 -1.17 -14.88
N PHE A 358 -15.35 -0.31 -14.09
CA PHE A 358 -14.64 0.54 -13.11
C PHE A 358 -13.94 -0.30 -12.04
N ARG A 359 -14.61 -1.33 -11.51
CA ARG A 359 -14.04 -2.25 -10.52
C ARG A 359 -12.86 -3.05 -11.07
N VAL A 360 -13.06 -3.71 -12.21
CA VAL A 360 -12.08 -4.66 -12.77
C VAL A 360 -10.92 -3.93 -13.43
N ILE A 361 -11.17 -2.86 -14.19
CA ILE A 361 -10.16 -2.20 -15.01
C ILE A 361 -9.63 -0.94 -14.32
N GLY A 362 -10.49 -0.15 -13.69
CA GLY A 362 -10.12 1.13 -13.09
C GLY A 362 -9.47 1.03 -11.71
N PHE A 363 -9.79 -0.03 -10.96
CA PHE A 363 -9.31 -0.27 -9.60
C PHE A 363 -8.79 -1.71 -9.39
N PRO A 364 -7.76 -2.15 -10.14
CA PRO A 364 -7.30 -3.54 -10.14
C PRO A 364 -6.37 -3.86 -8.96
N ALA A 365 -6.82 -3.67 -7.71
CA ALA A 365 -6.04 -3.92 -6.50
C ALA A 365 -6.00 -5.42 -6.14
N VAL A 366 -5.47 -6.26 -7.03
CA VAL A 366 -5.60 -7.72 -6.97
C VAL A 366 -4.34 -8.45 -6.51
N VAL A 367 -3.23 -7.77 -6.26
CA VAL A 367 -1.97 -8.42 -5.86
C VAL A 367 -2.05 -8.99 -4.44
N GLU A 368 -1.39 -10.14 -4.21
CA GLU A 368 -1.44 -10.86 -2.94
C GLU A 368 -0.06 -11.13 -2.32
N HIS A 369 0.93 -11.46 -3.12
CA HIS A 369 2.22 -11.97 -2.66
C HIS A 369 3.36 -10.99 -2.93
N HIS A 370 4.22 -10.76 -1.92
CA HIS A 370 5.33 -9.83 -1.98
C HIS A 370 6.63 -10.44 -1.47
N LEU A 371 7.71 -10.25 -2.19
CA LEU A 371 9.07 -10.56 -1.76
C LEU A 371 9.86 -9.26 -1.66
N SER A 372 10.62 -9.09 -0.60
CA SER A 372 11.45 -7.91 -0.42
C SER A 372 12.87 -8.24 0.02
N LEU A 373 13.81 -7.40 -0.41
CA LEU A 373 15.21 -7.48 -0.05
C LEU A 373 15.74 -6.07 0.27
N GLY A 374 16.74 -5.97 1.14
CA GLY A 374 17.35 -4.68 1.42
C GLY A 374 18.70 -4.76 2.08
N VAL A 375 19.40 -3.63 2.02
CA VAL A 375 20.72 -3.43 2.60
C VAL A 375 20.74 -2.11 3.35
N GLY A 376 21.27 -2.11 4.57
CA GLY A 376 21.59 -0.92 5.35
C GLY A 376 23.09 -0.81 5.53
N TRP A 377 23.66 0.37 5.23
CA TRP A 377 25.08 0.64 5.40
C TRP A 377 25.30 1.92 6.20
N GLN A 378 25.91 1.77 7.38
CA GLN A 378 26.33 2.90 8.20
C GLN A 378 27.56 3.56 7.59
N ILE A 379 27.38 4.79 7.10
CA ILE A 379 28.43 5.60 6.45
C ILE A 379 29.38 6.13 7.51
N ASN A 380 28.83 6.64 8.61
CA ASN A 380 29.56 7.14 9.78
C ASN A 380 28.69 6.94 11.05
N ASP A 381 29.16 7.39 12.21
CA ASP A 381 28.47 7.15 13.50
C ASP A 381 27.05 7.71 13.57
N CYS A 382 26.73 8.72 12.76
CA CYS A 382 25.40 9.38 12.75
C CYS A 382 24.54 9.01 11.54
N LEU A 383 25.13 8.57 10.42
CA LEU A 383 24.44 8.46 9.14
C LEU A 383 24.44 7.04 8.60
N THR A 384 23.24 6.52 8.32
CA THR A 384 23.04 5.23 7.67
C THR A 384 22.30 5.41 6.34
N PHE A 385 22.80 4.78 5.28
CA PHE A 385 22.14 4.68 3.98
C PHE A 385 21.43 3.34 3.88
N ASN A 386 20.20 3.34 3.39
CA ASN A 386 19.37 2.15 3.24
C ASN A 386 18.84 2.07 1.81
N VAL A 387 18.81 0.87 1.26
CA VAL A 387 18.20 0.54 -0.03
C VAL A 387 17.31 -0.66 0.16
N ALA A 388 16.14 -0.64 -0.46
CA ALA A 388 15.27 -1.79 -0.57
C ALA A 388 14.76 -1.98 -2.00
N TRP A 389 14.41 -3.21 -2.29
CA TRP A 389 13.67 -3.61 -3.47
C TRP A 389 12.53 -4.50 -3.01
N VAL A 390 11.33 -4.21 -3.48
CA VAL A 390 10.15 -5.00 -3.22
C VAL A 390 9.56 -5.48 -4.53
N HIS A 391 9.07 -6.68 -4.52
CA HIS A 391 8.55 -7.44 -5.63
C HIS A 391 7.26 -8.13 -5.22
N ALA A 392 6.12 -7.77 -5.79
CA ALA A 392 4.90 -8.54 -5.63
C ALA A 392 4.50 -9.24 -6.93
N PHE A 393 4.03 -10.44 -6.76
CA PHE A 393 3.78 -11.38 -7.85
C PHE A 393 2.46 -11.07 -8.57
N SER A 394 2.44 -11.16 -9.92
CA SER A 394 1.29 -10.86 -10.75
C SER A 394 0.05 -11.62 -10.29
N ASN A 395 -1.04 -10.90 -10.14
CA ASN A 395 -2.35 -11.51 -9.98
C ASN A 395 -3.33 -10.86 -10.95
N SER A 396 -4.42 -11.55 -11.25
CA SER A 396 -5.40 -11.12 -12.24
C SER A 396 -6.82 -11.38 -11.76
N ILE A 397 -7.73 -10.52 -12.22
CA ILE A 397 -9.16 -10.73 -12.12
C ILE A 397 -9.75 -10.83 -13.53
N THR A 398 -10.70 -11.75 -13.70
CA THR A 398 -11.44 -11.91 -14.95
C THR A 398 -12.91 -12.11 -14.64
N GLU A 399 -13.75 -11.29 -15.23
CA GLU A 399 -15.21 -11.35 -15.10
C GLU A 399 -15.88 -11.44 -16.46
N SER A 400 -16.96 -12.19 -16.54
CA SER A 400 -17.74 -12.36 -17.76
C SER A 400 -19.17 -11.90 -17.55
N GLY A 401 -19.72 -11.21 -18.54
CA GLY A 401 -21.10 -10.72 -18.54
C GLY A 401 -21.55 -10.35 -19.95
N THR A 402 -22.41 -9.34 -20.05
CA THR A 402 -22.84 -8.80 -21.36
C THR A 402 -22.47 -7.32 -21.48
N ASP A 403 -22.09 -6.90 -22.70
CA ASP A 403 -21.85 -5.50 -23.01
C ASP A 403 -23.19 -4.69 -23.07
N PRO A 404 -23.16 -3.36 -23.23
CA PRO A 404 -24.35 -2.52 -23.36
C PRO A 404 -25.32 -2.92 -24.48
N PHE A 405 -24.86 -3.69 -25.47
CA PHE A 405 -25.64 -4.22 -26.57
C PHE A 405 -26.16 -5.65 -26.34
N GLY A 406 -25.93 -6.21 -25.12
CA GLY A 406 -26.34 -7.55 -24.77
C GLY A 406 -25.46 -8.66 -25.36
N GLN A 407 -24.27 -8.32 -25.89
CA GLN A 407 -23.34 -9.31 -26.41
C GLN A 407 -22.42 -9.85 -25.29
N PRO A 408 -22.06 -11.14 -25.31
CA PRO A 408 -21.11 -11.69 -24.36
C PRO A 408 -19.80 -10.90 -24.36
N THR A 409 -19.35 -10.52 -23.16
CA THR A 409 -18.11 -9.77 -22.95
C THR A 409 -17.36 -10.28 -21.74
N THR A 410 -16.04 -10.12 -21.75
CA THR A 410 -15.16 -10.44 -20.64
C THR A 410 -14.31 -9.22 -20.33
N LEU A 411 -14.26 -8.85 -19.06
CA LEU A 411 -13.37 -7.85 -18.49
C LEU A 411 -12.23 -8.58 -17.80
N SER A 412 -11.01 -8.16 -18.03
CA SER A 412 -9.87 -8.72 -17.30
C SER A 412 -8.85 -7.64 -16.98
N SER A 413 -8.24 -7.79 -15.82
CA SER A 413 -7.13 -6.95 -15.39
C SER A 413 -6.05 -7.80 -14.76
N THR A 414 -4.82 -7.39 -14.97
CA THR A 414 -3.65 -7.98 -14.34
C THR A 414 -2.86 -6.85 -13.73
N LEU A 415 -2.44 -7.01 -12.49
CA LEU A 415 -1.60 -6.04 -11.82
C LEU A 415 -0.29 -6.67 -11.40
N SER A 416 0.73 -5.90 -11.60
CA SER A 416 2.08 -6.15 -11.12
C SER A 416 2.76 -4.83 -10.75
N GLU A 417 3.70 -4.83 -9.74
CA GLU A 417 4.30 -3.57 -9.25
C GLU A 417 5.77 -3.75 -8.78
N ASP A 418 6.71 -2.84 -9.09
CA ASP A 418 8.10 -2.77 -8.60
C ASP A 418 8.29 -1.60 -7.64
N THR A 419 9.14 -1.78 -6.67
CA THR A 419 9.64 -0.63 -5.98
C THR A 419 11.13 -0.70 -5.74
N VAL A 420 11.76 0.45 -5.86
CA VAL A 420 13.10 0.68 -5.36
C VAL A 420 13.01 1.82 -4.36
N ASP A 421 13.47 1.56 -3.15
CA ASP A 421 13.45 2.52 -2.06
C ASP A 421 14.86 2.94 -1.69
N LEU A 422 15.08 4.23 -1.55
CA LEU A 422 16.32 4.82 -1.06
C LEU A 422 16.02 5.58 0.24
N GLY A 423 16.91 5.49 1.22
CA GLY A 423 16.72 6.24 2.46
C GLY A 423 17.98 6.57 3.20
N LEU A 424 17.90 7.63 3.97
CA LEU A 424 18.95 8.12 4.86
C LEU A 424 18.38 8.21 6.27
N SER A 425 19.04 7.59 7.24
CA SER A 425 18.74 7.68 8.67
C SER A 425 19.85 8.45 9.35
N TRP A 426 19.49 9.53 10.03
CA TRP A 426 20.40 10.39 10.76
C TRP A 426 20.07 10.40 12.25
N LYS A 427 21.04 10.04 13.09
CA LYS A 427 21.01 10.12 14.55
C LYS A 427 21.83 11.31 15.01
N TYR A 428 21.31 12.09 16.01
CA TYR A 428 21.95 13.31 16.45
C TYR A 428 21.80 13.54 17.97
#